data_d7600c9ae060a1cad2eb8ad9dd03de65
#
_entry.id   d7600c9ae060a1cad2eb8ad9dd03de65
#
_cell.length_a   1.000
_cell.length_b   1.000
_cell.length_c   1.000
_cell.angle_alpha   90.00
_cell.angle_beta   90.00
_cell.angle_gamma   90.00
#
_symmetry.space_group_name_H-M   'P 1'
#
loop_
_entity.id
_entity.type
_entity.pdbx_description
1 polymer ?
#
loop_
_entity_poly.entity_id
_entity_poly.type
_entity_poly.pdbx_seq_one_letter_code
_entity_poly.pdbx_strand_id
1 'polypeptide(L)'
;EASKIEINFMKSNEEHTSLIYDFKKEICIIDRNSMINGEKGIRKFKLHSNGNLKINMFVDKSSVEIYFQDGIEVASLKLYPKKDSFNLSLKSEEGKIKINSLSIWEMNEVNYNE
;
A
#
# COMPACT_ATOMS: atom_id res chain seq x y z
N GLU A 1 20.67 2.78 -6.03
CA GLU A 1 19.43 3.13 -5.32
C GLU A 1 18.22 2.90 -6.21
N ALA A 2 17.13 2.50 -5.60
CA ALA A 2 15.90 2.30 -6.34
C ALA A 2 15.30 3.64 -6.75
N SER A 3 14.77 3.71 -7.98
CA SER A 3 14.04 4.90 -8.43
C SER A 3 12.56 4.77 -8.05
N LYS A 4 12.04 3.57 -8.00
CA LYS A 4 10.63 3.31 -7.67
C LYS A 4 10.51 2.06 -6.85
N ILE A 5 9.51 2.03 -5.98
CA ILE A 5 9.08 0.81 -5.32
C ILE A 5 7.61 0.58 -5.62
N GLU A 6 7.22 -0.67 -5.60
CA GLU A 6 5.82 -1.05 -5.80
C GLU A 6 5.46 -2.07 -4.75
N ILE A 7 4.41 -1.77 -3.99
CA ILE A 7 3.86 -2.66 -2.99
C ILE A 7 2.48 -3.07 -3.48
N ASN A 8 2.28 -4.35 -3.70
CA ASN A 8 0.97 -4.89 -4.05
C ASN A 8 0.39 -5.56 -2.84
N PHE A 9 -0.79 -5.15 -2.44
CA PHE A 9 -1.42 -5.65 -1.23
C PHE A 9 -2.88 -6.01 -1.52
N MET A 10 -3.53 -6.66 -0.57
CA MET A 10 -4.83 -7.31 -0.76
C MET A 10 -4.80 -8.11 -2.05
N LYS A 11 -3.84 -9.01 -2.12
CA LYS A 11 -3.41 -9.61 -3.37
C LYS A 11 -3.72 -11.10 -3.40
N SER A 12 -4.17 -11.56 -4.56
CA SER A 12 -4.27 -12.97 -4.90
C SER A 12 -3.82 -13.12 -6.34
N ASN A 13 -4.02 -14.30 -6.92
CA ASN A 13 -3.73 -14.49 -8.34
C ASN A 13 -4.67 -13.70 -9.23
N GLU A 14 -5.79 -13.22 -8.68
CA GLU A 14 -6.84 -12.59 -9.48
C GLU A 14 -6.91 -11.08 -9.31
N GLU A 15 -6.38 -10.55 -8.22
CA GLU A 15 -6.55 -9.13 -7.94
C GLU A 15 -5.45 -8.61 -7.03
N HIS A 16 -5.30 -7.30 -7.03
CA HIS A 16 -4.42 -6.60 -6.09
C HIS A 16 -4.67 -5.11 -6.13
N THR A 17 -4.19 -4.40 -5.10
CA THR A 17 -4.08 -2.96 -5.08
C THR A 17 -2.61 -2.61 -5.04
N SER A 18 -2.21 -1.61 -5.82
CA SER A 18 -0.80 -1.22 -5.93
C SER A 18 -0.55 0.11 -5.27
N LEU A 19 0.54 0.19 -4.52
CA LEU A 19 1.09 1.44 -4.04
C LEU A 19 2.45 1.59 -4.71
N ILE A 20 2.62 2.67 -5.47
CA ILE A 20 3.85 2.90 -6.21
C ILE A 20 4.42 4.24 -5.75
N TYR A 21 5.68 4.25 -5.34
CA TYR A 21 6.35 5.49 -4.96
C TYR A 21 7.56 5.73 -5.84
N ASP A 22 7.59 6.92 -6.43
CA ASP A 22 8.70 7.37 -7.26
C ASP A 22 9.56 8.30 -6.43
N PHE A 23 10.78 7.86 -6.12
CA PHE A 23 11.68 8.63 -5.27
C PHE A 23 12.22 9.89 -5.95
N LYS A 24 12.34 9.88 -7.26
CA LYS A 24 12.85 11.04 -7.98
C LYS A 24 11.83 12.14 -8.08
N LYS A 25 10.59 11.78 -8.38
CA LYS A 25 9.50 12.73 -8.52
C LYS A 25 8.82 13.02 -7.20
N GLU A 26 9.05 12.17 -6.21
CA GLU A 26 8.41 12.24 -4.90
C GLU A 26 6.88 12.21 -5.02
N ILE A 27 6.42 11.26 -5.81
CA ILE A 27 5.00 11.07 -6.06
C ILE A 27 4.61 9.67 -5.65
N CYS A 28 3.50 9.57 -4.92
CA CYS A 28 2.91 8.30 -4.53
C CYS A 28 1.63 8.09 -5.34
N ILE A 29 1.46 6.88 -5.83
CA ILE A 29 0.27 6.48 -6.59
C ILE A 29 -0.33 5.26 -5.94
N ILE A 30 -1.64 5.31 -5.67
CA ILE A 30 -2.38 4.16 -5.18
C ILE A 30 -3.40 3.80 -6.24
N ASP A 31 -3.29 2.58 -6.76
CA ASP A 31 -4.07 2.12 -7.91
C ASP A 31 -4.95 0.94 -7.50
N ARG A 32 -6.27 1.13 -7.56
CA ARG A 32 -7.25 0.11 -7.22
C ARG A 32 -7.86 -0.55 -8.46
N ASN A 33 -7.36 -0.24 -9.64
CA ASN A 33 -8.00 -0.72 -10.87
C ASN A 33 -7.94 -2.22 -11.06
N SER A 34 -7.03 -2.89 -10.38
CA SER A 34 -6.89 -4.34 -10.48
C SER A 34 -7.68 -5.12 -9.44
N MET A 35 -8.48 -4.44 -8.62
CA MET A 35 -9.43 -5.11 -7.74
C MET A 35 -10.67 -5.51 -8.52
N ILE A 36 -11.22 -6.66 -8.17
CA ILE A 36 -12.41 -7.18 -8.85
C ILE A 36 -13.66 -6.43 -8.40
N ASN A 37 -13.80 -6.24 -7.10
CA ASN A 37 -14.99 -5.65 -6.51
C ASN A 37 -14.67 -4.26 -5.96
N GLY A 38 -15.71 -3.42 -5.89
CA GLY A 38 -15.61 -2.10 -5.30
C GLY A 38 -15.22 -1.04 -6.29
N GLU A 39 -14.95 0.14 -5.76
CA GLU A 39 -14.58 1.28 -6.61
C GLU A 39 -13.19 1.10 -7.19
N LYS A 40 -13.05 1.54 -8.42
CA LYS A 40 -11.77 1.57 -9.09
C LYS A 40 -11.20 2.98 -9.01
N GLY A 41 -10.00 3.15 -9.51
CA GLY A 41 -9.42 4.47 -9.65
C GLY A 41 -8.00 4.54 -9.13
N ILE A 42 -7.42 5.70 -9.36
CA ILE A 42 -6.04 5.99 -8.99
C ILE A 42 -6.05 7.23 -8.13
N ARG A 43 -5.36 7.15 -6.99
CA ARG A 43 -5.08 8.31 -6.16
C ARG A 43 -3.61 8.66 -6.30
N LYS A 44 -3.31 9.92 -6.55
CA LYS A 44 -1.96 10.38 -6.80
C LYS A 44 -1.70 11.62 -5.96
N PHE A 45 -0.57 11.63 -5.26
CA PHE A 45 -0.24 12.78 -4.41
C PHE A 45 1.27 12.89 -4.22
N LYS A 46 1.70 14.07 -3.88
CA LYS A 46 3.10 14.31 -3.57
C LYS A 46 3.42 13.81 -2.17
N LEU A 47 4.60 13.19 -2.04
CA LEU A 47 5.04 12.67 -0.74
C LEU A 47 6.54 12.85 -0.64
N HIS A 48 6.95 13.77 0.21
CA HIS A 48 8.37 14.06 0.40
C HIS A 48 9.00 12.99 1.29
N SER A 49 10.10 12.42 0.85
CA SER A 49 10.73 11.31 1.57
C SER A 49 12.19 11.56 1.93
N ASN A 50 12.86 12.44 1.19
CA ASN A 50 14.28 12.68 1.39
C ASN A 50 15.08 11.38 1.31
N GLY A 51 14.65 10.46 0.44
CA GLY A 51 15.29 9.17 0.31
C GLY A 51 14.88 8.15 1.37
N ASN A 52 14.06 8.55 2.34
CA ASN A 52 13.59 7.66 3.40
C ASN A 52 12.09 7.58 3.37
N LEU A 53 11.57 6.41 3.08
CA LEU A 53 10.13 6.19 3.01
C LEU A 53 9.70 5.35 4.20
N LYS A 54 8.78 5.89 4.99
CA LYS A 54 8.17 5.17 6.11
C LYS A 54 6.70 4.93 5.80
N ILE A 55 6.27 3.70 5.91
CA ILE A 55 4.90 3.33 5.62
C ILE A 55 4.39 2.44 6.74
N ASN A 56 3.24 2.81 7.30
CA ASN A 56 2.51 1.97 8.23
C ASN A 56 1.14 1.72 7.63
N MET A 57 0.80 0.45 7.46
CA MET A 57 -0.43 0.05 6.80
C MET A 57 -1.28 -0.76 7.76
N PHE A 58 -2.52 -0.36 7.94
CA PHE A 58 -3.47 -1.06 8.79
C PHE A 58 -4.55 -1.65 7.91
N VAL A 59 -4.62 -2.96 7.87
CA VAL A 59 -5.49 -3.70 6.96
C VAL A 59 -6.61 -4.36 7.72
N ASP A 60 -7.83 -4.09 7.31
CA ASP A 60 -9.02 -4.73 7.82
C ASP A 60 -9.70 -5.46 6.66
N LYS A 61 -10.86 -6.04 6.88
CA LYS A 61 -11.54 -6.81 5.85
C LYS A 61 -11.89 -6.02 4.60
N SER A 62 -12.29 -4.77 4.79
CA SER A 62 -12.75 -3.94 3.67
C SER A 62 -12.17 -2.55 3.70
N SER A 63 -11.13 -2.34 4.48
CA SER A 63 -10.53 -1.01 4.53
C SER A 63 -9.03 -1.11 4.79
N VAL A 64 -8.30 -0.15 4.27
CA VAL A 64 -6.88 -0.03 4.50
C VAL A 64 -6.60 1.42 4.82
N GLU A 65 -5.85 1.65 5.89
CA GLU A 65 -5.34 2.97 6.22
C GLU A 65 -3.84 2.93 6.13
N ILE A 66 -3.29 3.87 5.38
CA ILE A 66 -1.86 3.92 5.13
C ILE A 66 -1.34 5.24 5.65
N TYR A 67 -0.39 5.17 6.57
CA TYR A 67 0.24 6.34 7.17
C TYR A 67 1.65 6.45 6.62
N PHE A 68 1.97 7.58 6.05
CA PHE A 68 3.28 7.85 5.46
C PHE A 68 4.03 8.83 6.33
N GLN A 69 5.33 8.58 6.49
CA GLN A 69 6.24 9.55 7.12
C GLN A 69 5.74 9.98 8.50
N ASP A 70 5.46 8.98 9.35
CA ASP A 70 5.00 9.22 10.73
C ASP A 70 3.67 10.00 10.79
N GLY A 71 2.83 9.83 9.79
CA GLY A 71 1.50 10.41 9.80
C GLY A 71 1.38 11.77 9.15
N ILE A 72 2.42 12.24 8.49
CA ILE A 72 2.35 13.50 7.74
C ILE A 72 1.32 13.39 6.62
N GLU A 73 1.24 12.21 6.01
CA GLU A 73 0.27 11.94 4.95
C GLU A 73 -0.48 10.66 5.27
N VAL A 74 -1.79 10.64 5.06
CA VAL A 74 -2.63 9.48 5.35
C VAL A 74 -3.53 9.21 4.17
N ALA A 75 -3.61 7.94 3.77
CA ALA A 75 -4.54 7.50 2.74
C ALA A 75 -5.48 6.47 3.35
N SER A 76 -6.78 6.66 3.12
CA SER A 76 -7.80 5.74 3.57
C SER A 76 -8.51 5.17 2.36
N LEU A 77 -8.62 3.86 2.30
CA LEU A 77 -9.19 3.17 1.16
C LEU A 77 -10.27 2.20 1.60
N LYS A 78 -11.36 2.18 0.85
CA LYS A 78 -12.33 1.10 0.93
C LYS A 78 -12.01 0.10 -0.15
N LEU A 79 -11.79 -1.14 0.24
CA LEU A 79 -11.47 -2.22 -0.68
C LEU A 79 -12.35 -3.42 -0.35
N TYR A 80 -12.67 -4.20 -1.36
CA TYR A 80 -13.53 -5.36 -1.18
C TYR A 80 -12.83 -6.59 -1.73
N PRO A 81 -11.76 -7.06 -1.04
CA PRO A 81 -10.99 -8.18 -1.53
C PRO A 81 -11.76 -9.48 -1.41
N LYS A 82 -11.44 -10.42 -2.29
CA LYS A 82 -11.96 -11.75 -2.16
C LYS A 82 -11.31 -12.43 -0.95
N LYS A 83 -11.90 -13.54 -0.54
CA LYS A 83 -11.56 -14.21 0.69
C LYS A 83 -10.07 -14.54 0.84
N ASP A 84 -9.41 -14.85 -0.25
CA ASP A 84 -8.00 -15.23 -0.22
C ASP A 84 -7.06 -14.16 -0.75
N SER A 85 -7.56 -12.91 -0.86
CA SER A 85 -6.77 -11.81 -1.42
C SER A 85 -6.13 -10.97 -0.31
N PHE A 86 -5.25 -11.59 0.48
CA PHE A 86 -4.60 -10.87 1.58
C PHE A 86 -3.08 -11.04 1.56
N ASN A 87 -2.53 -11.37 0.40
CA ASN A 87 -1.09 -11.49 0.24
C ASN A 87 -0.48 -10.15 -0.10
N LEU A 88 0.83 -10.11 -0.03
CA LEU A 88 1.59 -8.87 -0.27
C LEU A 88 2.84 -9.21 -1.06
N SER A 89 3.23 -8.32 -1.96
CA SER A 89 4.51 -8.43 -2.64
C SER A 89 5.16 -7.06 -2.77
N LEU A 90 6.47 -7.06 -2.92
CA LEU A 90 7.27 -5.85 -2.97
C LEU A 90 8.23 -5.94 -4.13
N LYS A 91 8.30 -4.88 -4.94
CA LYS A 91 9.20 -4.79 -6.08
C LYS A 91 9.94 -3.47 -6.07
N SER A 92 11.12 -3.48 -6.66
CA SER A 92 11.87 -2.23 -6.88
C SER A 92 12.30 -2.14 -8.33
N GLU A 93 12.43 -0.91 -8.81
CA GLU A 93 12.99 -0.64 -10.14
C GLU A 93 14.31 0.09 -10.01
N GLU A 94 15.25 -0.27 -10.85
CA GLU A 94 16.55 0.40 -10.97
C GLU A 94 17.29 0.48 -9.65
N GLY A 95 17.59 -0.70 -9.11
CA GLY A 95 18.46 -0.77 -7.97
C GLY A 95 17.83 -1.44 -6.78
N LYS A 96 18.50 -1.28 -5.65
CA LYS A 96 18.08 -1.94 -4.41
C LYS A 96 17.16 -1.03 -3.63
N ILE A 97 16.17 -1.64 -3.01
CA ILE A 97 15.29 -0.94 -2.07
C ILE A 97 15.98 -0.87 -0.72
N LYS A 98 15.94 0.31 -0.14
CA LYS A 98 16.26 0.45 1.26
C LYS A 98 15.06 1.04 1.93
N ILE A 99 14.24 0.18 2.52
CA ILE A 99 13.06 0.61 3.24
C ILE A 99 13.43 0.67 4.70
N ASN A 100 13.42 1.87 5.26
CA ASN A 100 13.77 2.05 6.66
C ASN A 100 12.65 1.57 7.57
N SER A 101 11.42 1.71 7.13
CA SER A 101 10.30 1.28 7.94
C SER A 101 9.10 0.96 7.07
N LEU A 102 8.69 -0.29 7.08
CA LEU A 102 7.44 -0.73 6.48
C LEU A 102 6.78 -1.63 7.48
N SER A 103 5.64 -1.23 7.98
CA SER A 103 4.88 -2.02 8.94
C SER A 103 3.48 -2.24 8.41
N ILE A 104 3.02 -3.48 8.48
CA ILE A 104 1.70 -3.84 8.03
C ILE A 104 1.00 -4.53 9.19
N TRP A 105 -0.15 -4.00 9.58
CA TRP A 105 -0.91 -4.49 10.69
C TRP A 105 -2.23 -5.03 10.17
N GLU A 106 -2.48 -6.31 10.44
CA GLU A 106 -3.78 -6.90 10.15
C GLU A 106 -4.69 -6.68 11.34
N MET A 107 -5.81 -6.03 11.08
CA MET A 107 -6.81 -5.83 12.09
C MET A 107 -7.87 -6.90 11.88
N ASN A 108 -7.61 -8.03 12.47
CA ASN A 108 -8.41 -9.21 12.27
C ASN A 108 -9.64 -9.16 13.16
N GLU A 109 -10.81 -9.44 12.61
CA GLU A 109 -12.03 -9.39 13.37
C GLU A 109 -12.08 -10.44 14.47
N VAL A 110 -11.24 -11.46 14.39
CA VAL A 110 -11.13 -12.40 15.51
C VAL A 110 -10.80 -11.65 16.79
N ASN A 111 -10.06 -10.57 16.68
CA ASN A 111 -9.70 -9.75 17.82
C ASN A 111 -10.89 -9.00 18.39
N TYR A 112 -11.96 -8.89 17.65
CA TYR A 112 -13.14 -8.17 18.10
C TYR A 112 -14.20 -9.07 18.67
N ASN A 113 -14.07 -10.35 18.45
CA ASN A 113 -15.08 -11.33 18.84
C ASN A 113 -14.82 -11.95 20.20
N GLU A 114 -13.74 -11.60 20.81
CA GLU A 114 -13.33 -12.20 22.06
C GLU A 114 -14.07 -11.68 23.27
#